data_32baeda31e0ff7cb26781d203c94627a
#
_entry.id   32baeda31e0ff7cb26781d203c94627a
#
_cell.length_a   1.000
_cell.length_b   1.000
_cell.length_c   1.000
_cell.angle_alpha   90.00
_cell.angle_beta   90.00
_cell.angle_gamma   90.00
#
_symmetry.space_group_name_H-M   'P 1'
#
loop_
_entity.id
_entity.type
_entity.pdbx_description
1 polymer ?
#
loop_
_entity_poly.entity_id
_entity_poly.type
_entity_poly.pdbx_seq_one_letter_code
_entity_poly.pdbx_strand_id
1 'polypeptide(L)'
;MAIVKQFMDAERFTATIGDGTGTGATFTILATAFTDDTGAAATAFPTAPAYYNLYLNGVLQTADTSALTTTEVTIPDGDTLNPGVPVIIECVVN
;
A
#
# COMPACT_ATOMS: atom_id res chain seq x y z
N MET A 1 11.50 -37.44 -1.48
CA MET A 1 11.45 -36.29 -0.56
C MET A 1 10.36 -35.36 -1.02
N ALA A 2 9.50 -34.96 -0.13
CA ALA A 2 8.49 -33.97 -0.43
C ALA A 2 9.01 -32.59 -0.06
N ILE A 3 8.97 -31.68 -1.01
CA ILE A 3 9.27 -30.30 -0.74
C ILE A 3 7.96 -29.62 -0.38
N VAL A 4 7.85 -29.18 0.87
CA VAL A 4 6.68 -28.45 1.30
C VAL A 4 6.89 -27.00 0.90
N LYS A 5 6.11 -26.57 -0.07
CA LYS A 5 6.13 -25.17 -0.48
C LYS A 5 5.30 -24.35 0.49
N GLN A 6 5.95 -23.39 1.13
CA GLN A 6 5.25 -22.49 2.02
C GLN A 6 4.27 -21.62 1.23
N PHE A 7 3.03 -21.53 1.69
CA PHE A 7 2.04 -20.70 1.04
C PHE A 7 2.38 -19.23 1.29
N MET A 8 2.51 -18.49 0.21
CA MET A 8 2.71 -17.04 0.27
C MET A 8 1.85 -16.41 -0.80
N ASP A 9 1.15 -15.36 -0.44
CA ASP A 9 0.29 -14.62 -1.34
C ASP A 9 0.73 -13.16 -1.35
N ALA A 10 1.06 -12.66 -2.54
CA ALA A 10 1.43 -11.26 -2.71
C ALA A 10 0.25 -10.52 -3.33
N GLU A 11 -0.28 -9.54 -2.62
CA GLU A 11 -1.38 -8.72 -3.08
C GLU A 11 -0.88 -7.31 -3.34
N ARG A 12 -1.25 -6.74 -4.49
CA ARG A 12 -0.85 -5.39 -4.86
C ARG A 12 -2.06 -4.49 -4.92
N PHE A 13 -1.83 -3.25 -4.51
CA PHE A 13 -2.86 -2.23 -4.49
C PHE A 13 -2.27 -0.98 -5.12
N THR A 14 -3.02 -0.33 -6.00
CA THR A 14 -2.56 0.86 -6.72
C THR A 14 -3.51 2.02 -6.53
N ALA A 15 -2.94 3.21 -6.40
CA ALA A 15 -3.67 4.46 -6.32
C ALA A 15 -2.77 5.60 -6.78
N THR A 16 -3.19 6.83 -6.60
CA THR A 16 -2.35 8.01 -6.83
C THR A 16 -2.36 8.89 -5.58
N ILE A 17 -1.37 9.76 -5.47
CA ILE A 17 -1.32 10.72 -4.36
C ILE A 17 -2.59 11.57 -4.31
N GLY A 18 -3.18 11.89 -5.47
CA GLY A 18 -4.41 12.65 -5.51
C GLY A 18 -5.62 11.98 -4.88
N ASP A 19 -5.55 10.66 -4.64
CA ASP A 19 -6.60 9.91 -3.95
C ASP A 19 -6.53 10.05 -2.42
N GLY A 20 -5.47 10.65 -1.91
CA GLY A 20 -5.27 10.80 -0.47
C GLY A 20 -5.81 12.11 0.06
N THR A 21 -5.83 12.20 1.38
CA THR A 21 -6.29 13.38 2.11
C THR A 21 -5.36 13.66 3.30
N GLY A 22 -5.40 14.90 3.78
CA GLY A 22 -4.60 15.31 4.92
C GLY A 22 -3.35 16.06 4.50
N THR A 23 -2.58 16.49 5.48
CA THR A 23 -1.36 17.26 5.28
C THR A 23 -0.26 16.81 6.23
N GLY A 24 0.99 16.98 5.81
CA GLY A 24 2.15 16.67 6.65
C GLY A 24 2.16 15.22 7.10
N ALA A 25 2.36 15.01 8.38
CA ALA A 25 2.50 13.67 8.96
C ALA A 25 1.18 12.86 8.95
N THR A 26 0.06 13.51 8.64
CA THR A 26 -1.27 12.86 8.67
C THR A 26 -1.82 12.52 7.29
N PHE A 27 -1.05 12.73 6.23
CA PHE A 27 -1.53 12.40 4.89
C PHE A 27 -1.82 10.91 4.78
N THR A 28 -3.07 10.56 4.41
CA THR A 28 -3.51 9.17 4.32
C THR A 28 -4.25 8.89 3.02
N ILE A 29 -4.16 7.64 2.56
CA ILE A 29 -4.96 7.15 1.44
C ILE A 29 -5.77 5.96 1.98
N LEU A 30 -7.10 6.03 1.85
CA LEU A 30 -7.96 4.95 2.32
C LEU A 30 -7.81 3.72 1.43
N ALA A 31 -7.93 2.53 2.02
CA ALA A 31 -7.86 1.27 1.28
C ALA A 31 -8.90 1.25 0.14
N THR A 32 -10.07 1.83 0.36
CA THR A 32 -11.13 1.87 -0.64
C THR A 32 -10.80 2.76 -1.85
N ALA A 33 -9.76 3.58 -1.77
CA ALA A 33 -9.29 4.38 -2.89
C ALA A 33 -8.33 3.62 -3.80
N PHE A 34 -7.87 2.44 -3.36
CA PHE A 34 -6.95 1.61 -4.13
C PHE A 34 -7.71 0.65 -5.03
N THR A 35 -7.04 0.23 -6.10
CA THR A 35 -7.48 -0.84 -6.98
C THR A 35 -6.59 -2.06 -6.69
N ASP A 36 -7.20 -3.23 -6.52
CA ASP A 36 -6.48 -4.45 -6.22
C ASP A 36 -6.00 -5.18 -7.50
N ASP A 37 -5.37 -6.35 -7.33
CA ASP A 37 -4.83 -7.12 -8.45
C ASP A 37 -5.89 -7.59 -9.44
N THR A 38 -7.15 -7.66 -9.03
CA THR A 38 -8.23 -8.09 -9.92
C THR A 38 -8.80 -6.95 -10.75
N GLY A 39 -8.35 -5.72 -10.50
CA GLY A 39 -8.87 -4.53 -11.16
C GLY A 39 -10.11 -3.94 -10.49
N ALA A 40 -10.52 -4.49 -9.36
CA ALA A 40 -11.66 -4.01 -8.58
C ALA A 40 -11.20 -3.06 -7.48
N ALA A 41 -12.12 -2.24 -6.97
CA ALA A 41 -11.81 -1.39 -5.83
C ALA A 41 -11.54 -2.26 -4.60
N ALA A 42 -10.45 -1.98 -3.90
CA ALA A 42 -10.12 -2.69 -2.67
C ALA A 42 -11.11 -2.32 -1.57
N THR A 43 -11.35 -3.25 -0.66
CA THR A 43 -12.21 -2.98 0.51
C THR A 43 -11.39 -2.78 1.77
N ALA A 44 -10.25 -3.46 1.87
CA ALA A 44 -9.34 -3.37 3.00
C ALA A 44 -7.98 -3.93 2.61
N PHE A 45 -6.96 -3.55 3.36
CA PHE A 45 -5.65 -4.20 3.26
C PHE A 45 -5.63 -5.47 4.12
N PRO A 46 -4.70 -6.41 3.85
CA PRO A 46 -4.58 -7.61 4.69
C PRO A 46 -4.36 -7.26 6.16
N THR A 47 -4.95 -8.06 7.04
CA THR A 47 -4.96 -7.77 8.48
C THR A 47 -3.57 -7.87 9.11
N ALA A 48 -2.78 -8.84 8.70
CA ALA A 48 -1.46 -9.08 9.30
C ALA A 48 -0.51 -9.59 8.22
N PRO A 49 -0.09 -8.73 7.29
CA PRO A 49 0.87 -9.17 6.29
C PRO A 49 2.20 -9.47 6.95
N ALA A 50 2.95 -10.43 6.38
CA ALA A 50 4.30 -10.70 6.84
C ALA A 50 5.16 -9.43 6.68
N TYR A 51 4.98 -8.73 5.58
CA TYR A 51 5.56 -7.41 5.37
C TYR A 51 4.83 -6.75 4.20
N TYR A 52 5.05 -5.45 4.03
CA TYR A 52 4.56 -4.74 2.86
C TYR A 52 5.65 -3.83 2.30
N ASN A 53 5.54 -3.55 1.01
CA ASN A 53 6.43 -2.62 0.32
C ASN A 53 5.59 -1.48 -0.24
N LEU A 54 6.03 -0.25 0.02
CA LEU A 54 5.41 0.94 -0.52
C LEU A 54 6.29 1.51 -1.62
N TYR A 55 5.72 1.69 -2.80
CA TYR A 55 6.41 2.30 -3.94
C TYR A 55 5.75 3.63 -4.25
N LEU A 56 6.55 4.69 -4.29
CA LEU A 56 6.11 6.01 -4.71
C LEU A 56 6.81 6.36 -6.00
N ASN A 57 6.04 6.54 -7.07
CA ASN A 57 6.57 6.82 -8.42
C ASN A 57 7.56 5.73 -8.86
N GLY A 58 7.29 4.47 -8.51
CA GLY A 58 8.14 3.35 -8.86
C GLY A 58 9.35 3.14 -7.94
N VAL A 59 9.55 3.99 -6.93
CA VAL A 59 10.68 3.89 -6.01
C VAL A 59 10.23 3.31 -4.68
N LEU A 60 10.87 2.22 -4.27
CA LEU A 60 10.57 1.58 -2.99
C LEU A 60 10.96 2.49 -1.84
N GLN A 61 10.05 2.67 -0.91
CA GLN A 61 10.27 3.48 0.30
C GLN A 61 10.69 2.58 1.46
N THR A 62 11.42 3.15 2.41
CA THR A 62 11.78 2.42 3.62
C THR A 62 10.54 2.22 4.51
N ALA A 63 10.54 1.12 5.27
CA ALA A 63 9.35 0.73 6.04
C ALA A 63 8.99 1.72 7.15
N ASP A 64 9.96 2.50 7.62
CA ASP A 64 9.74 3.47 8.70
C ASP A 64 9.16 4.80 8.21
N THR A 65 8.99 4.97 6.89
CA THR A 65 8.45 6.22 6.34
C THR A 65 6.95 6.18 6.10
N SER A 66 6.29 5.09 6.46
CA SER A 66 4.85 4.94 6.27
C SER A 66 4.27 4.06 7.37
N ALA A 67 2.95 4.08 7.50
CA ALA A 67 2.24 3.18 8.41
C ALA A 67 1.04 2.60 7.68
N LEU A 68 0.85 1.29 7.78
CA LEU A 68 -0.24 0.58 7.14
C LEU A 68 -1.17 -0.02 8.19
N THR A 69 -2.46 0.24 8.04
CA THR A 69 -3.53 -0.44 8.80
C THR A 69 -4.42 -1.17 7.81
N THR A 70 -5.45 -1.86 8.29
CA THR A 70 -6.39 -2.54 7.40
C THR A 70 -7.25 -1.57 6.60
N THR A 71 -7.39 -0.33 7.05
CA THR A 71 -8.30 0.65 6.44
C THR A 71 -7.59 1.75 5.67
N GLU A 72 -6.31 1.98 5.91
CA GLU A 72 -5.62 3.10 5.29
C GLU A 72 -4.11 2.95 5.36
N VAL A 73 -3.41 3.71 4.53
CA VAL A 73 -1.97 3.89 4.62
C VAL A 73 -1.69 5.36 4.91
N THR A 74 -0.80 5.62 5.86
CA THR A 74 -0.35 6.96 6.20
C THR A 74 1.03 7.17 5.60
N ILE A 75 1.18 8.22 4.80
CA ILE A 75 2.44 8.55 4.13
C ILE A 75 2.83 9.97 4.57
N PRO A 76 3.68 10.12 5.58
CA PRO A 76 4.10 11.44 6.02
C PRO A 76 4.65 12.26 4.86
N ASP A 77 4.21 13.51 4.78
CA ASP A 77 4.58 14.45 3.72
C ASP A 77 4.17 14.04 2.31
N GLY A 78 3.26 13.07 2.18
CA GLY A 78 2.74 12.65 0.88
C GLY A 78 2.02 13.79 0.15
N ASP A 79 1.46 14.73 0.90
CA ASP A 79 0.77 15.90 0.34
C ASP A 79 1.70 16.82 -0.43
N THR A 80 3.01 16.74 -0.25
CA THR A 80 4.00 17.53 -0.97
C THR A 80 4.29 16.98 -2.36
N LEU A 81 3.82 15.76 -2.65
CA LEU A 81 4.05 15.10 -3.93
C LEU A 81 2.98 15.53 -4.94
N ASN A 82 3.34 15.43 -6.22
CA ASN A 82 2.38 15.70 -7.29
C ASN A 82 1.20 14.75 -7.20
N PRO A 83 -0.06 15.22 -7.32
CA PRO A 83 -1.23 14.33 -7.24
C PRO A 83 -1.24 13.17 -8.23
N GLY A 84 -0.53 13.28 -9.34
CA GLY A 84 -0.42 12.20 -10.32
C GLY A 84 0.59 11.13 -10.00
N VAL A 85 1.36 11.26 -8.92
CA VAL A 85 2.37 10.26 -8.56
C VAL A 85 1.69 8.93 -8.21
N PRO A 86 2.06 7.83 -8.90
CA PRO A 86 1.49 6.52 -8.59
C PRO A 86 1.96 6.00 -7.23
N VAL A 87 1.03 5.40 -6.51
CA VAL A 87 1.27 4.77 -5.21
C VAL A 87 0.95 3.29 -5.36
N ILE A 88 1.91 2.44 -5.08
CA ILE A 88 1.73 0.99 -5.14
C ILE A 88 2.10 0.41 -3.79
N ILE A 89 1.23 -0.43 -3.25
CA ILE A 89 1.49 -1.19 -2.03
C ILE A 89 1.45 -2.66 -2.37
N GLU A 90 2.52 -3.36 -2.04
CA GLU A 90 2.59 -4.80 -2.18
C GLU A 90 2.62 -5.42 -0.79
N CYS A 91 1.59 -6.20 -0.46
CA CYS A 91 1.49 -6.91 0.81
C CYS A 91 1.80 -8.38 0.57
N VAL A 92 2.72 -8.93 1.35
CA VAL A 92 3.03 -10.35 1.31
C VAL A 92 2.40 -11.01 2.53
N VAL A 93 1.51 -11.97 2.30
CA VAL A 93 0.75 -12.65 3.33
C VAL A 93 1.18 -14.11 3.37
N ASN A 94 1.47 -14.60 4.55
CA ASN A 94 1.78 -16.02 4.75
C ASN A 94 0.51 -16.85 4.85
#